data_4cda2a23393d2e81edc0555ad46db8e9
#
_entry.id   4cda2a23393d2e81edc0555ad46db8e9
#
_cell.length_a   1.000
_cell.length_b   1.000
_cell.length_c   1.000
_cell.angle_alpha   90.00
_cell.angle_beta   90.00
_cell.angle_gamma   90.00
#
_symmetry.space_group_name_H-M   'P 1'
#
loop_
_entity.id
_entity.type
_entity.pdbx_description
1 polymer ?
#
loop_
_entity_poly.entity_id
_entity_poly.type
_entity_poly.pdbx_seq_one_letter_code
_entity_poly.pdbx_strand_id
1 'polypeptide(L)'
;MIYISEYPSPLGTITLACDGEAVIGLWFNGQRHFGNILPEQTEKKEAPVIREAKRWLDIYFSGKEPDFLPPLNYGSTPFRKAVCDIMLTIPYGKTMSYGEIAVKIAAQHGIKKMSAQAVGGAVGHNPISLMIPCHRVVGTNGSLTGYGGGIERKVKLLELEKTDMSGFFVPKKGTAL
;
A
#
# COMPACT_ATOMS: atom_id res chain seq x y z
N MET A 1 6.14 22.80 -2.01
CA MET A 1 4.73 22.88 -1.53
C MET A 1 4.07 21.52 -1.72
N ILE A 2 3.39 21.01 -0.70
CA ILE A 2 2.65 19.75 -0.79
C ILE A 2 1.18 20.07 -1.09
N TYR A 3 0.66 19.42 -2.12
CA TYR A 3 -0.73 19.53 -2.54
C TYR A 3 -1.51 18.30 -2.10
N ILE A 4 -2.73 18.50 -1.61
CA ILE A 4 -3.62 17.42 -1.18
C ILE A 4 -4.98 17.53 -1.87
N SER A 5 -5.60 16.37 -2.10
CA SER A 5 -6.96 16.28 -2.62
C SER A 5 -7.64 15.01 -2.11
N GLU A 6 -8.94 15.03 -2.03
CA GLU A 6 -9.74 13.88 -1.62
C GLU A 6 -10.35 13.15 -2.82
N TYR A 7 -10.53 11.85 -2.66
CA TYR A 7 -11.15 10.96 -3.63
C TYR A 7 -12.19 10.08 -2.93
N PRO A 8 -13.47 10.18 -3.29
CA PRO A 8 -14.51 9.30 -2.73
C PRO A 8 -14.43 7.92 -3.38
N SER A 9 -13.97 6.92 -2.64
CA SER A 9 -13.92 5.55 -3.14
C SER A 9 -15.08 4.71 -2.59
N PRO A 10 -15.37 3.53 -3.20
CA PRO A 10 -16.36 2.60 -2.67
C PRO A 10 -16.02 2.07 -1.26
N LEU A 11 -14.76 2.17 -0.85
CA LEU A 11 -14.28 1.71 0.46
C LEU A 11 -14.01 2.83 1.46
N GLY A 12 -14.43 4.05 1.13
CA GLY A 12 -14.26 5.23 1.96
C GLY A 12 -13.41 6.31 1.27
N THR A 13 -13.40 7.49 1.84
CA THR A 13 -12.64 8.62 1.30
C THR A 13 -11.14 8.37 1.39
N ILE A 14 -10.45 8.64 0.29
CA ILE A 14 -9.00 8.58 0.18
C ILE A 14 -8.45 10.00 0.14
N THR A 15 -7.38 10.26 0.87
CA THR A 15 -6.58 11.47 0.74
C THR A 15 -5.36 11.18 -0.11
N LEU A 16 -5.17 11.95 -1.17
CA LEU A 16 -4.00 11.96 -2.04
C LEU A 16 -3.11 13.14 -1.68
N ALA A 17 -1.79 12.91 -1.70
CA ALA A 17 -0.80 13.98 -1.54
C ALA A 17 0.28 13.87 -2.61
N CYS A 18 0.77 15.03 -3.09
CA CYS A 18 1.88 15.10 -4.04
C CYS A 18 2.79 16.30 -3.74
N ASP A 19 4.03 16.20 -4.23
CA ASP A 19 5.02 17.29 -4.15
C ASP A 19 4.98 18.21 -5.39
N GLY A 20 4.03 17.97 -6.30
CA GLY A 20 3.88 18.66 -7.57
C GLY A 20 4.35 17.83 -8.76
N GLU A 21 5.28 16.91 -8.56
CA GLU A 21 5.86 16.04 -9.59
C GLU A 21 5.48 14.57 -9.41
N ALA A 22 5.34 14.13 -8.17
CA ALA A 22 5.06 12.73 -7.85
C ALA A 22 4.03 12.61 -6.72
N VAL A 23 3.33 11.48 -6.68
CA VAL A 23 2.50 11.08 -5.54
C VAL A 23 3.42 10.72 -4.39
N ILE A 24 3.20 11.34 -3.24
CA ILE A 24 3.95 11.06 -2.00
C ILE A 24 3.09 10.38 -0.95
N GLY A 25 1.77 10.40 -1.12
CA GLY A 25 0.85 9.80 -0.16
C GLY A 25 -0.49 9.43 -0.78
N LEU A 26 -1.02 8.31 -0.32
CA LEU A 26 -2.37 7.83 -0.60
C LEU A 26 -2.83 7.02 0.61
N TRP A 27 -3.86 7.51 1.30
CA TRP A 27 -4.38 6.87 2.50
C TRP A 27 -5.90 6.86 2.49
N PHE A 28 -6.50 5.79 3.01
CA PHE A 28 -7.89 5.87 3.45
C PHE A 28 -7.97 6.77 4.68
N ASN A 29 -8.95 7.66 4.71
CA ASN A 29 -9.13 8.53 5.87
C ASN A 29 -9.38 7.69 7.13
N GLY A 30 -8.66 8.01 8.21
CA GLY A 30 -8.73 7.29 9.48
C GLY A 30 -7.89 6.02 9.57
N GLN A 31 -7.15 5.64 8.51
CA GLN A 31 -6.25 4.49 8.60
C GLN A 31 -5.05 4.75 9.52
N ARG A 32 -4.38 3.66 9.94
CA ARG A 32 -3.13 3.75 10.70
C ARG A 32 -2.07 4.51 9.90
N HIS A 33 -1.31 5.37 10.58
CA HIS A 33 -0.27 6.23 10.00
C HIS A 33 -0.77 7.20 8.92
N PHE A 34 -2.06 7.51 8.92
CA PHE A 34 -2.63 8.50 8.00
C PHE A 34 -1.86 9.82 8.09
N GLY A 35 -1.38 10.28 6.93
CA GLY A 35 -0.76 11.59 6.79
C GLY A 35 0.49 11.87 7.62
N ASN A 36 1.10 10.86 8.23
CA ASN A 36 2.23 11.02 9.15
C ASN A 36 3.50 11.64 8.52
N ILE A 37 3.56 11.67 7.21
CA ILE A 37 4.66 12.29 6.45
C ILE A 37 4.32 13.69 5.96
N LEU A 38 3.09 14.17 6.17
CA LEU A 38 2.66 15.47 5.70
C LEU A 38 3.23 16.59 6.59
N PRO A 39 3.71 17.68 6.00
CA PRO A 39 4.07 18.87 6.78
C PRO A 39 2.81 19.55 7.33
N GLU A 40 2.98 20.44 8.30
CA GLU A 40 1.87 21.21 8.89
C GLU A 40 1.13 22.06 7.85
N GLN A 41 1.84 22.53 6.83
CA GLN A 41 1.27 23.34 5.76
C GLN A 41 1.14 22.52 4.47
N THR A 42 -0.10 22.35 4.06
CA THR A 42 -0.48 21.73 2.78
C THR A 42 -1.49 22.61 2.07
N GLU A 43 -1.54 22.53 0.76
CA GLU A 43 -2.50 23.29 -0.07
C GLU A 43 -3.48 22.32 -0.72
N LYS A 44 -4.78 22.59 -0.62
CA LYS A 44 -5.81 21.85 -1.37
C LYS A 44 -5.78 22.27 -2.83
N LYS A 45 -5.33 21.37 -3.71
CA LYS A 45 -5.19 21.67 -5.14
C LYS A 45 -5.18 20.39 -5.98
N GLU A 46 -5.87 20.44 -7.09
CA GLU A 46 -5.85 19.41 -8.14
C GLU A 46 -4.62 19.56 -9.05
N ALA A 47 -3.45 19.23 -8.54
CA ALA A 47 -2.23 19.20 -9.35
C ALA A 47 -2.34 18.14 -10.47
N PRO A 48 -1.60 18.27 -11.59
CA PRO A 48 -1.68 17.32 -12.71
C PRO A 48 -1.44 15.85 -12.28
N VAL A 49 -0.47 15.61 -11.41
CA VAL A 49 -0.19 14.26 -10.91
C VAL A 49 -1.31 13.71 -10.03
N ILE A 50 -2.03 14.56 -9.30
CA ILE A 50 -3.24 14.15 -8.55
C ILE A 50 -4.35 13.73 -9.50
N ARG A 51 -4.58 14.47 -10.59
CA ARG A 51 -5.57 14.06 -11.60
C ARG A 51 -5.23 12.73 -12.23
N GLU A 52 -3.96 12.48 -12.51
CA GLU A 52 -3.48 11.20 -13.02
C GLU A 52 -3.69 10.07 -11.99
N ALA A 53 -3.40 10.32 -10.73
CA ALA A 53 -3.66 9.38 -9.64
C ALA A 53 -5.16 9.06 -9.49
N LYS A 54 -6.03 10.05 -9.61
CA LYS A 54 -7.49 9.84 -9.57
C LYS A 54 -7.97 9.01 -10.76
N ARG A 55 -7.42 9.22 -11.95
CA ARG A 55 -7.70 8.39 -13.13
C ARG A 55 -7.29 6.94 -12.90
N TRP A 56 -6.12 6.72 -12.27
CA TRP A 56 -5.68 5.40 -11.85
C TRP A 56 -6.68 4.74 -10.89
N LEU A 57 -7.14 5.49 -9.89
CA LEU A 57 -8.14 5.01 -8.92
C LEU A 57 -9.49 4.69 -9.57
N ASP A 58 -9.95 5.50 -10.52
CA ASP A 58 -11.19 5.24 -11.27
C ASP A 58 -11.13 3.90 -12.01
N ILE A 59 -10.01 3.60 -12.66
CA ILE A 59 -9.79 2.34 -13.36
C ILE A 59 -9.71 1.19 -12.33
N TYR A 60 -8.93 1.36 -11.28
CA TYR A 60 -8.76 0.34 -10.24
C TYR A 60 -10.10 -0.06 -9.59
N PHE A 61 -10.88 0.92 -9.14
CA PHE A 61 -12.18 0.66 -8.52
C PHE A 61 -13.27 0.22 -9.50
N SER A 62 -13.03 0.30 -10.80
CA SER A 62 -13.88 -0.34 -11.80
C SER A 62 -13.68 -1.86 -11.90
N GLY A 63 -12.73 -2.42 -11.17
CA GLY A 63 -12.37 -3.83 -11.20
C GLY A 63 -11.39 -4.21 -12.30
N LYS A 64 -10.67 -3.22 -12.85
CA LYS A 64 -9.64 -3.42 -13.88
C LYS A 64 -8.27 -3.07 -13.35
N GLU A 65 -7.26 -3.77 -13.82
CA GLU A 65 -5.86 -3.40 -13.57
C GLU A 65 -5.50 -2.16 -14.39
N PRO A 66 -5.09 -1.04 -13.74
CA PRO A 66 -4.57 0.09 -14.48
C PRO A 66 -3.28 -0.29 -15.22
N ASP A 67 -3.12 0.18 -16.46
CA ASP A 67 -1.96 -0.10 -17.31
C ASP A 67 -0.83 0.94 -17.19
N PHE A 68 -0.96 1.86 -16.26
CA PHE A 68 0.02 2.90 -15.97
C PHE A 68 0.14 3.10 -14.46
N LEU A 69 1.21 3.77 -14.04
CA LEU A 69 1.42 4.20 -12.66
C LEU A 69 1.89 5.65 -12.68
N PRO A 70 1.25 6.56 -11.93
CA PRO A 70 1.79 7.92 -11.79
C PRO A 70 3.20 7.89 -11.19
N PRO A 71 4.01 8.93 -11.38
CA PRO A 71 5.28 9.03 -10.66
C PRO A 71 5.05 8.94 -9.15
N LEU A 72 5.81 8.08 -8.47
CA LEU A 72 5.75 7.87 -7.03
C LEU A 72 7.04 8.32 -6.35
N ASN A 73 6.91 9.00 -5.23
CA ASN A 73 8.03 9.34 -4.35
C ASN A 73 7.73 8.82 -2.94
N TYR A 74 8.30 7.67 -2.61
CA TYR A 74 8.08 6.95 -1.35
C TYR A 74 9.37 6.73 -0.56
N GLY A 75 10.43 7.47 -0.91
CA GLY A 75 11.71 7.37 -0.23
C GLY A 75 11.63 7.81 1.21
N SER A 76 11.95 6.90 2.14
CA SER A 76 12.17 7.22 3.55
C SER A 76 13.49 6.58 3.98
N THR A 77 13.48 5.49 4.71
CA THR A 77 14.69 4.74 4.99
C THR A 77 15.02 3.76 3.85
N PRO A 78 16.31 3.40 3.64
CA PRO A 78 16.67 2.42 2.63
C PRO A 78 15.92 1.08 2.78
N PHE A 79 15.69 0.65 4.01
CA PHE A 79 14.94 -0.59 4.30
C PHE A 79 13.48 -0.48 3.86
N ARG A 80 12.78 0.60 4.23
CA ARG A 80 11.37 0.81 3.82
C ARG A 80 11.25 0.93 2.31
N LYS A 81 12.18 1.62 1.67
CA LYS A 81 12.22 1.71 0.22
C LYS A 81 12.38 0.34 -0.43
N ALA A 82 13.30 -0.48 0.06
CA ALA A 82 13.51 -1.83 -0.45
C ALA A 82 12.26 -2.71 -0.32
N VAL A 83 11.54 -2.61 0.80
CA VAL A 83 10.26 -3.32 0.98
C VAL A 83 9.20 -2.82 0.00
N CYS A 84 9.08 -1.50 -0.20
CA CYS A 84 8.16 -0.94 -1.19
C CYS A 84 8.50 -1.40 -2.61
N ASP A 85 9.77 -1.41 -2.98
CA ASP A 85 10.23 -1.88 -4.29
C ASP A 85 9.82 -3.34 -4.53
N ILE A 86 9.91 -4.20 -3.50
CA ILE A 86 9.45 -5.60 -3.60
C ILE A 86 7.92 -5.66 -3.72
N MET A 87 7.19 -4.90 -2.92
CA MET A 87 5.71 -4.87 -3.02
C MET A 87 5.23 -4.46 -4.42
N LEU A 88 5.93 -3.52 -5.07
CA LEU A 88 5.62 -3.11 -6.44
C LEU A 88 5.77 -4.24 -7.48
N THR A 89 6.49 -5.31 -7.14
CA THR A 89 6.61 -6.49 -8.00
C THR A 89 5.46 -7.49 -7.86
N ILE A 90 4.60 -7.33 -6.86
CA ILE A 90 3.48 -8.26 -6.63
C ILE A 90 2.39 -7.99 -7.68
N PRO A 91 2.11 -8.95 -8.57
CA PRO A 91 1.14 -8.72 -9.65
C PRO A 91 -0.29 -8.52 -9.12
N TYR A 92 -1.09 -7.83 -9.89
CA TYR A 92 -2.53 -7.72 -9.68
C TYR A 92 -3.18 -9.10 -9.54
N GLY A 93 -4.02 -9.27 -8.53
CA GLY A 93 -4.66 -10.55 -8.24
C GLY A 93 -3.76 -11.60 -7.60
N LYS A 94 -2.53 -11.26 -7.25
CA LYS A 94 -1.57 -12.13 -6.57
C LYS A 94 -1.21 -11.60 -5.20
N THR A 95 -0.58 -12.44 -4.41
CA THR A 95 -0.12 -12.11 -3.06
C THR A 95 1.31 -12.56 -2.83
N MET A 96 1.92 -11.99 -1.82
CA MET A 96 3.24 -12.39 -1.32
C MET A 96 3.18 -12.36 0.20
N SER A 97 3.82 -13.34 0.86
CA SER A 97 3.85 -13.34 2.33
C SER A 97 4.93 -12.42 2.89
N TYR A 98 4.75 -12.00 4.14
CA TYR A 98 5.80 -11.26 4.87
C TYR A 98 7.12 -12.04 4.90
N GLY A 99 7.03 -13.36 5.05
CA GLY A 99 8.21 -14.25 5.05
C GLY A 99 8.92 -14.27 3.71
N GLU A 100 8.20 -14.30 2.61
CA GLU A 100 8.77 -14.23 1.25
C GLU A 100 9.48 -12.90 0.99
N ILE A 101 8.91 -11.80 1.44
CA ILE A 101 9.56 -10.48 1.37
C ILE A 101 10.83 -10.49 2.21
N ALA A 102 10.78 -11.04 3.42
CA ALA A 102 11.95 -11.13 4.30
C ALA A 102 13.10 -11.92 3.66
N VAL A 103 12.81 -13.03 2.99
CA VAL A 103 13.81 -13.82 2.25
C VAL A 103 14.44 -13.00 1.12
N LYS A 104 13.63 -12.25 0.36
CA LYS A 104 14.12 -11.39 -0.72
C LYS A 104 15.03 -10.27 -0.20
N ILE A 105 14.64 -9.62 0.89
CA ILE A 105 15.46 -8.57 1.53
C ILE A 105 16.79 -9.17 2.04
N ALA A 106 16.76 -10.31 2.70
CA ALA A 106 17.98 -10.97 3.18
C ALA A 106 18.94 -11.28 2.03
N ALA A 107 18.43 -11.79 0.91
CA ALA A 107 19.22 -12.07 -0.28
C ALA A 107 19.82 -10.79 -0.88
N GLN A 108 19.05 -9.71 -0.99
CA GLN A 108 19.52 -8.43 -1.53
C GLN A 108 20.62 -7.77 -0.69
N HIS A 109 20.56 -7.96 0.64
CA HIS A 109 21.51 -7.36 1.58
C HIS A 109 22.65 -8.29 1.99
N GLY A 110 22.69 -9.52 1.45
CA GLY A 110 23.73 -10.49 1.77
C GLY A 110 23.73 -10.96 3.23
N ILE A 111 22.57 -10.95 3.89
CA ILE A 111 22.39 -11.39 5.28
C ILE A 111 21.68 -12.73 5.34
N LYS A 112 21.95 -13.51 6.40
CA LYS A 112 21.38 -14.87 6.55
C LYS A 112 19.88 -14.88 6.75
N LYS A 113 19.33 -13.89 7.46
CA LYS A 113 17.93 -13.87 7.86
C LYS A 113 17.45 -12.44 8.09
N MET A 114 16.23 -12.18 7.64
CA MET A 114 15.47 -10.96 7.93
C MET A 114 14.20 -11.34 8.68
N SER A 115 13.84 -10.57 9.70
CA SER A 115 12.63 -10.78 10.48
C SER A 115 11.38 -10.42 9.64
N ALA A 116 10.40 -11.32 9.59
CA ALA A 116 9.10 -11.05 9.03
C ALA A 116 8.37 -9.90 9.78
N GLN A 117 8.61 -9.78 11.09
CA GLN A 117 8.06 -8.68 11.89
C GLN A 117 8.64 -7.32 11.47
N ALA A 118 9.94 -7.24 11.20
CA ALA A 118 10.57 -6.01 10.69
C ALA A 118 10.00 -5.61 9.32
N VAL A 119 9.79 -6.59 8.44
CA VAL A 119 9.11 -6.39 7.15
C VAL A 119 7.68 -5.90 7.37
N GLY A 120 6.93 -6.49 8.29
CA GLY A 120 5.57 -6.08 8.65
C GLY A 120 5.51 -4.63 9.10
N GLY A 121 6.48 -4.17 9.88
CA GLY A 121 6.61 -2.76 10.27
C GLY A 121 6.81 -1.84 9.06
N ALA A 122 7.68 -2.22 8.13
CA ALA A 122 7.91 -1.45 6.90
C ALA A 122 6.68 -1.44 5.99
N VAL A 123 6.01 -2.57 5.81
CA VAL A 123 4.75 -2.67 5.05
C VAL A 123 3.67 -1.77 5.65
N GLY A 124 3.54 -1.75 6.98
CA GLY A 124 2.57 -0.91 7.69
C GLY A 124 2.82 0.59 7.57
N HIS A 125 4.05 1.00 7.27
CA HIS A 125 4.41 2.40 7.02
C HIS A 125 4.42 2.79 5.55
N ASN A 126 3.88 1.96 4.66
CA ASN A 126 3.71 2.31 3.26
C ASN A 126 2.91 3.62 3.13
N PRO A 127 3.50 4.68 2.55
CA PRO A 127 2.81 5.97 2.45
C PRO A 127 1.82 6.04 1.28
N ILE A 128 1.88 5.12 0.32
CA ILE A 128 1.10 5.17 -0.91
C ILE A 128 0.31 3.86 -1.07
N SER A 129 -0.74 3.71 -0.27
CA SER A 129 -1.62 2.53 -0.33
C SER A 129 -2.18 2.31 -1.74
N LEU A 130 -2.54 1.10 -2.07
CA LEU A 130 -3.07 0.65 -3.37
C LEU A 130 -2.05 0.66 -4.51
N MET A 131 -1.41 1.79 -4.80
CA MET A 131 -0.40 1.89 -5.86
C MET A 131 0.86 1.10 -5.50
N ILE A 132 1.29 1.20 -4.23
CA ILE A 132 2.23 0.25 -3.64
C ILE A 132 1.38 -0.77 -2.87
N PRO A 133 1.22 -1.99 -3.37
CA PRO A 133 0.11 -2.86 -3.00
C PRO A 133 0.33 -3.61 -1.68
N CYS A 134 0.39 -2.89 -0.56
CA CYS A 134 0.54 -3.50 0.75
C CYS A 134 -0.64 -4.42 1.14
N HIS A 135 -1.81 -4.24 0.54
CA HIS A 135 -2.95 -5.14 0.71
C HIS A 135 -2.71 -6.54 0.11
N ARG A 136 -1.73 -6.70 -0.78
CA ARG A 136 -1.32 -8.00 -1.36
C ARG A 136 -0.32 -8.75 -0.48
N VAL A 137 0.10 -8.19 0.64
CA VAL A 137 1.00 -8.84 1.58
C VAL A 137 0.19 -9.56 2.66
N VAL A 138 0.45 -10.85 2.84
CA VAL A 138 -0.31 -11.74 3.71
C VAL A 138 0.61 -12.47 4.69
N GLY A 139 0.02 -13.00 5.77
CA GLY A 139 0.76 -13.89 6.67
C GLY A 139 1.21 -15.17 5.98
N THR A 140 2.34 -15.71 6.38
CA THR A 140 2.92 -16.93 5.79
C THR A 140 1.98 -18.13 5.86
N ASN A 141 1.10 -18.18 6.88
CA ASN A 141 0.08 -19.22 7.05
C ASN A 141 -1.26 -18.90 6.35
N GLY A 142 -1.36 -17.83 5.58
CA GLY A 142 -2.59 -17.40 4.93
C GLY A 142 -3.44 -16.41 5.73
N SER A 143 -2.97 -15.95 6.89
CA SER A 143 -3.67 -14.93 7.68
C SER A 143 -3.72 -13.59 6.96
N LEU A 144 -4.90 -12.97 6.89
CA LEU A 144 -5.11 -11.64 6.32
C LEU A 144 -4.86 -10.52 7.35
N THR A 145 -3.87 -10.67 8.19
CA THR A 145 -3.48 -9.71 9.22
C THR A 145 -2.67 -8.54 8.65
N GLY A 146 -2.58 -7.46 9.40
CA GLY A 146 -1.55 -6.45 9.23
C GLY A 146 -1.80 -5.39 8.17
N TYR A 147 -3.05 -5.08 7.82
CA TYR A 147 -3.36 -3.99 6.89
C TYR A 147 -3.76 -2.71 7.62
N GLY A 148 -3.04 -1.59 7.37
CA GLY A 148 -3.31 -0.29 7.99
C GLY A 148 -4.69 0.28 7.71
N GLY A 149 -5.28 -0.02 6.57
CA GLY A 149 -6.65 0.32 6.18
C GLY A 149 -7.73 -0.57 6.79
N GLY A 150 -7.36 -1.59 7.56
CA GLY A 150 -8.27 -2.55 8.19
C GLY A 150 -8.51 -3.82 7.37
N ILE A 151 -8.76 -4.92 8.07
CA ILE A 151 -8.94 -6.25 7.44
C ILE A 151 -10.12 -6.27 6.46
N GLU A 152 -11.21 -5.59 6.76
CA GLU A 152 -12.38 -5.55 5.86
C GLU A 152 -12.04 -4.95 4.51
N ARG A 153 -11.28 -3.83 4.48
CA ARG A 153 -10.81 -3.25 3.23
C ARG A 153 -9.84 -4.16 2.51
N LYS A 154 -8.93 -4.81 3.24
CA LYS A 154 -7.99 -5.77 2.65
C LYS A 154 -8.71 -6.90 1.92
N VAL A 155 -9.70 -7.51 2.55
CA VAL A 155 -10.53 -8.56 1.93
C VAL A 155 -11.20 -8.04 0.67
N LYS A 156 -11.87 -6.88 0.74
CA LYS A 156 -12.58 -6.29 -0.40
C LYS A 156 -11.65 -5.93 -1.56
N LEU A 157 -10.43 -5.47 -1.26
CA LEU A 157 -9.44 -5.15 -2.28
C LEU A 157 -8.93 -6.43 -2.99
N LEU A 158 -8.65 -7.48 -2.24
CA LEU A 158 -8.24 -8.76 -2.81
C LEU A 158 -9.36 -9.38 -3.65
N GLU A 159 -10.61 -9.30 -3.20
CA GLU A 159 -11.78 -9.75 -3.96
C GLU A 159 -11.99 -8.92 -5.23
N LEU A 160 -11.83 -7.59 -5.15
CA LEU A 160 -11.90 -6.69 -6.31
C LEU A 160 -10.88 -7.09 -7.38
N GLU A 161 -9.68 -7.48 -6.97
CA GLU A 161 -8.62 -7.95 -7.84
C GLU A 161 -8.80 -9.40 -8.31
N LYS A 162 -9.90 -10.05 -7.91
CA LYS A 162 -10.21 -11.45 -8.24
C LYS A 162 -9.12 -12.43 -7.77
N THR A 163 -8.52 -12.11 -6.64
CA THR A 163 -7.53 -12.99 -5.99
C THR A 163 -8.19 -14.29 -5.55
N ASP A 164 -7.52 -15.41 -5.73
CA ASP A 164 -7.97 -16.68 -5.16
C ASP A 164 -7.86 -16.63 -3.62
N MET A 165 -9.01 -16.57 -2.94
CA MET A 165 -9.10 -16.41 -1.50
C MET A 165 -9.11 -17.75 -0.74
N SER A 166 -9.03 -18.88 -1.42
CA SER A 166 -9.21 -20.22 -0.82
C SER A 166 -8.17 -20.57 0.23
N GLY A 167 -6.95 -20.00 0.14
CA GLY A 167 -5.86 -20.23 1.09
C GLY A 167 -5.79 -19.21 2.23
N PHE A 168 -6.74 -18.29 2.33
CA PHE A 168 -6.70 -17.18 3.28
C PHE A 168 -7.80 -17.24 4.32
N PHE A 169 -7.53 -16.62 5.48
CA PHE A 169 -8.51 -16.52 6.56
C PHE A 169 -8.35 -15.20 7.31
N VAL A 170 -9.46 -14.73 7.87
CA VAL A 170 -9.48 -13.57 8.77
C VAL A 170 -9.18 -14.07 10.18
N PRO A 171 -8.11 -13.59 10.86
CA PRO A 171 -7.80 -14.03 12.20
C PRO A 171 -8.87 -13.58 13.20
N LYS A 172 -9.22 -14.45 14.17
CA LYS A 172 -10.24 -14.18 15.19
C LYS A 172 -9.81 -13.11 16.19
N LYS A 173 -8.50 -12.93 16.38
CA LYS A 173 -7.91 -11.85 17.17
C LYS A 173 -6.99 -11.06 16.27
N GLY A 174 -7.27 -9.77 16.14
CA GLY A 174 -6.42 -8.88 15.35
C GLY A 174 -5.04 -8.79 15.98
N THR A 175 -4.04 -9.23 15.26
CA THR A 175 -2.66 -8.84 15.52
C THR A 175 -2.31 -7.78 14.50
N ALA A 176 -2.10 -6.57 14.95
CA ALA A 176 -1.37 -5.60 14.16
C ALA A 176 0.07 -6.11 14.07
N LEU A 177 0.58 -6.33 12.88
CA LEU A 177 2.00 -6.40 12.65
C LEU A 177 2.58 -4.99 12.64
#